data_5cf72d5c80c4c202ee814f1d37886759
#
_entry.id   5cf72d5c80c4c202ee814f1d37886759
#
_cell.length_a   1.000
_cell.length_b   1.000
_cell.length_c   1.000
_cell.angle_alpha   90.00
_cell.angle_beta   90.00
_cell.angle_gamma   90.00
#
_symmetry.space_group_name_H-M   'P 1'
#
loop_
_entity.id
_entity.type
_entity.pdbx_description
1 polymer ?
#
loop_
_entity_poly.entity_id
_entity_poly.type
_entity_poly.pdbx_seq_one_letter_code
_entity_poly.pdbx_strand_id
1 'polypeptide(L)'
;MIRVNCFFQATDGDQYKDALRAAVALTEKSRSHAGCIAYDVFQSATRSDVFMICETWKDQASLDLHSATPEFKKYVAEIEACGQMKLERFEF
;
A
#
# COMPACT_ATOMS: atom_id res chain seq x y z
N MET A 1 -11.16 13.70 5.65
CA MET A 1 -10.25 12.54 5.64
C MET A 1 -9.91 12.14 4.23
N ILE A 2 -8.78 11.45 4.08
CA ILE A 2 -8.32 10.95 2.77
C ILE A 2 -8.31 9.43 2.82
N ARG A 3 -8.93 8.77 1.83
CA ARG A 3 -8.86 7.33 1.59
C ARG A 3 -8.03 7.06 0.35
N VAL A 4 -7.08 6.14 0.45
CA VAL A 4 -6.32 5.66 -0.70
C VAL A 4 -6.51 4.15 -0.81
N ASN A 5 -6.90 3.70 -1.99
CA ASN A 5 -6.91 2.28 -2.33
C ASN A 5 -5.82 2.03 -3.36
N CYS A 6 -4.93 1.10 -3.06
CA CYS A 6 -3.85 0.74 -3.96
C CYS A 6 -4.04 -0.70 -4.40
N PHE A 7 -4.43 -0.89 -5.66
CA PHE A 7 -4.59 -2.22 -6.26
C PHE A 7 -3.27 -2.67 -6.83
N PHE A 8 -2.93 -3.93 -6.61
CA PHE A 8 -1.72 -4.52 -7.14
C PHE A 8 -2.04 -5.85 -7.83
N GLN A 9 -1.46 -6.04 -9.02
CA GLN A 9 -1.49 -7.32 -9.73
C GLN A 9 -0.07 -7.75 -10.04
N ALA A 10 0.31 -8.94 -9.58
CA ALA A 10 1.65 -9.48 -9.77
C ALA A 10 1.87 -9.99 -11.19
N THR A 11 3.12 -9.95 -11.63
CA THR A 11 3.54 -10.54 -12.90
C THR A 11 3.48 -12.06 -12.85
N ASP A 12 3.86 -12.67 -11.70
CA ASP A 12 3.79 -14.11 -11.46
C ASP A 12 3.65 -14.41 -9.97
N GLY A 13 3.54 -15.70 -9.62
CA GLY A 13 3.30 -16.14 -8.25
C GLY A 13 4.47 -15.86 -7.30
N ASP A 14 5.70 -15.95 -7.76
CA ASP A 14 6.87 -15.68 -6.92
C ASP A 14 6.96 -14.17 -6.63
N GLN A 15 6.69 -13.35 -7.63
CA GLN A 15 6.67 -11.90 -7.46
C GLN A 15 5.52 -11.45 -6.58
N TYR A 16 4.37 -12.15 -6.61
CA TYR A 16 3.28 -11.88 -5.69
C TYR A 16 3.71 -12.02 -4.23
N LYS A 17 4.43 -13.10 -3.91
CA LYS A 17 4.92 -13.35 -2.55
C LYS A 17 5.86 -12.24 -2.08
N ASP A 18 6.77 -11.82 -2.94
CA ASP A 18 7.71 -10.75 -2.63
C ASP A 18 7.00 -9.41 -2.44
N ALA A 19 6.05 -9.09 -3.31
CA ALA A 19 5.26 -7.86 -3.20
C ALA A 19 4.41 -7.86 -1.93
N LEU A 20 3.79 -8.99 -1.60
CA LEU A 20 2.97 -9.11 -0.38
C LEU A 20 3.81 -8.91 0.87
N ARG A 21 5.01 -9.47 0.90
CA ARG A 21 5.94 -9.29 2.01
C ARG A 21 6.30 -7.81 2.20
N ALA A 22 6.59 -7.11 1.10
CA ALA A 22 6.88 -5.68 1.14
C ALA A 22 5.65 -4.86 1.59
N ALA A 23 4.46 -5.23 1.10
CA ALA A 23 3.21 -4.56 1.49
C ALA A 23 2.90 -4.74 2.97
N VAL A 24 3.14 -5.92 3.54
CA VAL A 24 2.98 -6.18 4.97
C VAL A 24 3.96 -5.34 5.78
N ALA A 25 5.23 -5.29 5.36
CA ALA A 25 6.24 -4.48 6.04
C ALA A 25 5.88 -2.99 6.01
N LEU A 26 5.43 -2.49 4.86
CA LEU A 26 4.97 -1.11 4.72
C LEU A 26 3.75 -0.83 5.61
N THR A 27 2.82 -1.77 5.68
CA THR A 27 1.63 -1.67 6.54
C THR A 27 2.03 -1.48 8.00
N GLU A 28 2.93 -2.33 8.49
CA GLU A 28 3.37 -2.26 9.89
C GLU A 28 4.05 -0.92 10.22
N LYS A 29 4.90 -0.43 9.31
CA LYS A 29 5.56 0.88 9.47
C LYS A 29 4.57 2.04 9.40
N SER A 30 3.65 1.97 8.44
CA SER A 30 2.70 3.06 8.16
C SER A 30 1.75 3.33 9.32
N ARG A 31 1.39 2.30 10.07
CA ARG A 31 0.48 2.43 11.22
C ARG A 31 1.01 3.37 12.31
N SER A 32 2.33 3.56 12.38
CA SER A 32 2.94 4.49 13.33
C SER A 32 3.16 5.90 12.76
N HIS A 33 2.88 6.12 11.48
CA HIS A 33 3.02 7.44 10.87
C HIS A 33 1.94 8.39 11.38
N ALA A 34 2.31 9.65 11.63
CA ALA A 34 1.37 10.64 12.13
C ALA A 34 0.18 10.82 11.18
N GLY A 35 -1.03 10.82 11.73
CA GLY A 35 -2.27 10.99 10.97
C GLY A 35 -2.76 9.73 10.27
N CYS A 36 -2.11 8.59 10.44
CA CYS A 36 -2.61 7.31 9.94
C CYS A 36 -3.78 6.85 10.79
N ILE A 37 -4.97 6.77 10.19
CA ILE A 37 -6.18 6.30 10.88
C ILE A 37 -6.32 4.81 10.68
N ALA A 38 -6.09 4.30 9.46
CA ALA A 38 -6.15 2.89 9.13
C ALA A 38 -5.19 2.59 7.99
N TYR A 39 -4.59 1.43 8.03
CA TYR A 39 -3.69 0.95 6.98
C TYR A 39 -3.66 -0.57 7.05
N ASP A 40 -4.06 -1.23 5.97
CA ASP A 40 -4.02 -2.69 5.91
C ASP A 40 -3.90 -3.19 4.47
N VAL A 41 -3.44 -4.41 4.32
CA VAL A 41 -3.35 -5.09 3.04
C VAL A 41 -4.33 -6.27 3.03
N PHE A 42 -5.10 -6.39 1.94
CA PHE A 42 -6.10 -7.42 1.76
C PHE A 42 -5.82 -8.22 0.50
N GLN A 43 -5.83 -9.53 0.61
CA GLN A 43 -5.67 -10.42 -0.53
C GLN A 43 -7.02 -10.68 -1.19
N SER A 44 -7.05 -10.73 -2.53
CA SER A 44 -8.26 -11.09 -3.25
C SER A 44 -8.66 -12.52 -2.94
N ALA A 45 -9.95 -12.73 -2.65
CA ALA A 45 -10.49 -14.07 -2.40
C ALA A 45 -10.69 -14.88 -3.69
N THR A 46 -10.67 -14.21 -4.85
CA THR A 46 -10.98 -14.84 -6.14
C THR A 46 -9.82 -14.82 -7.13
N ARG A 47 -8.76 -14.05 -6.86
CA ARG A 47 -7.60 -13.90 -7.74
C ARG A 47 -6.32 -14.00 -6.93
N SER A 48 -5.54 -15.04 -7.20
CA SER A 48 -4.32 -15.35 -6.43
C SER A 48 -3.17 -14.38 -6.70
N ASP A 49 -3.26 -13.54 -7.72
CA ASP A 49 -2.24 -12.58 -8.14
C ASP A 49 -2.55 -11.14 -7.76
N VAL A 50 -3.60 -10.91 -6.96
CA VAL A 50 -4.10 -9.56 -6.65
C VAL A 50 -4.18 -9.34 -5.15
N PHE A 51 -3.71 -8.18 -4.69
CA PHE A 51 -4.02 -7.66 -3.36
C PHE A 51 -4.36 -6.17 -3.44
N MET A 52 -4.90 -5.64 -2.37
CA MET A 52 -5.21 -4.22 -2.23
C MET A 52 -4.69 -3.70 -0.90
N ILE A 53 -4.02 -2.56 -0.92
CA ILE A 53 -3.71 -1.80 0.29
C ILE A 53 -4.81 -0.75 0.44
N CYS A 54 -5.42 -0.71 1.63
CA CYS A 54 -6.47 0.24 1.97
C CYS A 54 -6.00 1.15 3.09
N GLU A 55 -6.00 2.47 2.85
CA GLU A 55 -5.43 3.45 3.77
C GLU A 55 -6.43 4.56 4.05
N THR A 56 -6.47 5.01 5.30
CA THR A 56 -7.21 6.21 5.69
C THR A 56 -6.28 7.15 6.46
N TRP A 57 -6.22 8.39 6.02
CA TRP A 57 -5.39 9.44 6.59
C TRP A 57 -6.24 10.59 7.08
N LYS A 58 -5.81 11.20 8.18
CA LYS A 58 -6.50 12.34 8.78
C LYS A 58 -6.70 13.49 7.78
N ASP A 59 -5.64 13.79 7.02
CA ASP A 59 -5.60 14.88 6.05
C ASP A 59 -4.52 14.64 4.99
N GLN A 60 -4.48 15.51 3.98
CA GLN A 60 -3.50 15.42 2.90
C GLN A 60 -2.06 15.61 3.42
N ALA A 61 -1.87 16.50 4.39
CA ALA A 61 -0.53 16.74 4.94
C ALA A 61 0.05 15.47 5.56
N SER A 62 -0.76 14.69 6.27
CA SER A 62 -0.34 13.41 6.85
C SER A 62 0.03 12.40 5.77
N LEU A 63 -0.77 12.31 4.70
CA LEU A 63 -0.47 11.44 3.56
C LEU A 63 0.84 11.86 2.89
N ASP A 64 1.07 13.15 2.71
CA ASP A 64 2.29 13.66 2.10
C ASP A 64 3.53 13.31 2.92
N LEU A 65 3.46 13.45 4.25
CA LEU A 65 4.54 13.07 5.14
C LEU A 65 4.85 11.58 5.05
N HIS A 66 3.80 10.74 5.05
CA HIS A 66 3.93 9.29 4.85
C HIS A 66 4.65 8.96 3.55
N SER A 67 4.25 9.59 2.46
CA SER A 67 4.81 9.35 1.12
C SER A 67 6.27 9.82 0.99
N ALA A 68 6.72 10.71 1.86
CA ALA A 68 8.09 11.22 1.87
C ALA A 68 9.05 10.36 2.70
N THR A 69 8.57 9.37 3.45
CA THR A 69 9.42 8.55 4.31
C THR A 69 10.33 7.62 3.51
N PRO A 70 11.54 7.30 4.03
CA PRO A 70 12.41 6.31 3.38
C PRO A 70 11.76 4.94 3.25
N GLU A 71 11.01 4.50 4.27
CA GLU A 71 10.33 3.21 4.25
C GLU A 71 9.26 3.15 3.16
N PHE A 72 8.47 4.20 2.96
CA PHE A 72 7.50 4.26 1.87
C PHE A 72 8.21 4.07 0.52
N LYS A 73 9.26 4.85 0.27
CA LYS A 73 10.00 4.79 -1.00
C LYS A 73 10.59 3.42 -1.25
N LYS A 74 11.17 2.81 -0.21
CA LYS A 74 11.78 1.49 -0.29
C LYS A 74 10.76 0.41 -0.65
N TYR A 75 9.70 0.31 0.14
CA TYR A 75 8.73 -0.78 -0.03
C TYR A 75 7.85 -0.61 -1.26
N VAL A 76 7.49 0.63 -1.61
CA VAL A 76 6.74 0.88 -2.85
C VAL A 76 7.57 0.49 -4.07
N ALA A 77 8.87 0.80 -4.09
CA ALA A 77 9.75 0.39 -5.18
C ALA A 77 9.83 -1.14 -5.30
N GLU A 78 9.89 -1.86 -4.17
CA GLU A 78 9.89 -3.32 -4.16
C GLU A 78 8.58 -3.89 -4.73
N ILE A 79 7.44 -3.29 -4.36
CA ILE A 79 6.13 -3.71 -4.87
C ILE A 79 6.03 -3.45 -6.37
N GLU A 80 6.41 -2.26 -6.82
CA GLU A 80 6.33 -1.88 -8.23
C GLU A 80 7.21 -2.78 -9.12
N ALA A 81 8.32 -3.27 -8.60
CA ALA A 81 9.19 -4.20 -9.32
C ALA A 81 8.54 -5.57 -9.57
N CYS A 82 7.46 -5.89 -8.84
CA CYS A 82 6.81 -7.20 -8.88
C CYS A 82 5.55 -7.24 -9.73
N GLY A 83 5.07 -6.11 -10.23
CA GLY A 83 3.84 -6.06 -11.01
C GLY A 83 3.36 -4.65 -11.26
N GLN A 84 2.03 -4.49 -11.37
CA GLN A 84 1.39 -3.22 -11.68
C GLN A 84 0.56 -2.72 -10.51
N MET A 85 0.66 -1.44 -10.21
CA MET A 85 -0.10 -0.76 -9.18
C MET A 85 -1.05 0.26 -9.78
N LYS A 86 -2.24 0.38 -9.19
CA LYS A 86 -3.23 1.39 -9.57
C LYS A 86 -3.79 2.01 -8.29
N LEU A 87 -3.75 3.33 -8.22
CA LEU A 87 -4.19 4.09 -7.05
C LEU A 87 -5.53 4.76 -7.29
N GLU A 88 -6.36 4.76 -6.25
CA GLU A 88 -7.57 5.57 -6.17
C GLU A 88 -7.49 6.43 -4.92
N ARG A 89 -7.88 7.70 -5.02
CA ARG A 89 -7.86 8.64 -3.91
C ARG A 89 -9.23 9.28 -3.75
N PHE A 90 -9.73 9.31 -2.51
CA PHE A 90 -11.02 9.89 -2.17
C PHE A 90 -10.89 10.83 -0.97
N GLU A 91 -11.63 11.92 -0.98
CA GLU A 91 -11.82 12.80 0.17
C GLU A 91 -13.23 12.59 0.73
N PHE A 92 -13.35 12.63 2.05
CA PHE A 92 -14.64 12.51 2.70
C PHE A 92 -14.66 13.09 4.11
#